data_e994f321256d1574aad07ab106e185d3
#
_entry.id   e994f321256d1574aad07ab106e185d3
#
_cell.length_a   1.000
_cell.length_b   1.000
_cell.length_c   1.000
_cell.angle_alpha   90.00
_cell.angle_beta   90.00
_cell.angle_gamma   90.00
#
_symmetry.space_group_name_H-M   'P 1'
#
loop_
_entity.id
_entity.type
_entity.pdbx_description
1 polymer ?
#
loop_
_entity_poly.entity_id
_entity_poly.type
_entity_poly.pdbx_seq_one_letter_code
_entity_poly.pdbx_strand_id
1 'polypeptide(L)'
;MKRQEAEAKLASLLDAARKEAPIPFSPRDAERAVAALLTTDDLWEAVRLSHAPMRFLCALWNQMVKEGLLTATDGRLRLTDTGREIALALGISPAREAVCDVCEGRGVDFRKLFREAAEKFIAICQNRPEAIQDYDQGYVTEATTLARIAFVWQRGDLEGKEIIVLGDDDLMSIAAALTGAPKRVLALDIDERLINFINEVAEREGLTNLQAVRHDLREPIPNEWLGAFDTFLCDPTESFVGFKAFVERGLLCLKGVGSAGYFGLTHV
;
A
#
# COMPACT_ATOMS: atom_id res chain seq x y z
N MET A 1 29.93 10.91 23.57
CA MET A 1 29.25 9.87 24.40
C MET A 1 29.97 8.53 24.25
N LYS A 2 30.09 7.71 25.34
CA LYS A 2 30.64 6.35 25.25
C LYS A 2 29.57 5.39 24.66
N ARG A 3 30.01 4.34 23.97
CA ARG A 3 29.10 3.35 23.35
C ARG A 3 28.15 2.71 24.37
N GLN A 4 28.65 2.32 25.54
CA GLN A 4 27.84 1.71 26.60
C GLN A 4 26.71 2.65 27.11
N GLU A 5 26.97 3.95 27.17
CA GLU A 5 25.97 4.97 27.54
C GLU A 5 24.90 5.09 26.45
N ALA A 6 25.30 5.04 25.18
CA ALA A 6 24.39 5.08 24.05
C ALA A 6 23.51 3.81 23.98
N GLU A 7 24.09 2.64 24.24
CA GLU A 7 23.35 1.36 24.31
C GLU A 7 22.32 1.39 25.45
N ALA A 8 22.69 1.87 26.62
CA ALA A 8 21.77 2.01 27.76
C ALA A 8 20.63 3.00 27.43
N LYS A 9 20.96 4.10 26.75
CA LYS A 9 19.94 5.07 26.33
C LYS A 9 18.96 4.48 25.31
N LEU A 10 19.47 3.75 24.31
CA LEU A 10 18.63 3.08 23.33
C LEU A 10 17.71 2.04 24.00
N ALA A 11 18.23 1.25 24.93
CA ALA A 11 17.43 0.28 25.70
C ALA A 11 16.28 0.96 26.46
N SER A 12 16.57 2.09 27.13
CA SER A 12 15.56 2.88 27.83
C SER A 12 14.46 3.40 26.90
N LEU A 13 14.82 3.89 25.71
CA LEU A 13 13.87 4.34 24.69
C LEU A 13 12.97 3.19 24.19
N LEU A 14 13.58 2.02 23.98
CA LEU A 14 12.84 0.83 23.55
C LEU A 14 11.87 0.35 24.61
N ASP A 15 12.26 0.35 25.90
CA ASP A 15 11.37 -0.03 26.99
C ASP A 15 10.20 0.96 27.17
N ALA A 16 10.44 2.24 26.92
CA ALA A 16 9.38 3.24 26.90
C ALA A 16 8.44 3.05 25.68
N ALA A 17 9.00 2.80 24.50
CA ALA A 17 8.22 2.54 23.29
C ALA A 17 7.34 1.28 23.40
N ARG A 18 7.80 0.21 24.07
CA ARG A 18 7.00 -1.01 24.32
C ARG A 18 5.74 -0.74 25.14
N LYS A 19 5.78 0.23 26.04
CA LYS A 19 4.60 0.60 26.84
C LYS A 19 3.54 1.33 26.01
N GLU A 20 3.96 2.09 25.01
CA GLU A 20 3.04 2.85 24.12
C GLU A 20 2.58 1.99 22.92
N ALA A 21 3.46 1.14 22.40
CA ALA A 21 3.17 0.25 21.25
C ALA A 21 3.46 -1.21 21.65
N PRO A 22 2.48 -1.96 22.17
CA PRO A 22 2.67 -3.36 22.58
C PRO A 22 2.64 -4.31 21.36
N ILE A 23 3.55 -4.09 20.42
CA ILE A 23 3.77 -4.92 19.23
C ILE A 23 5.19 -5.48 19.24
N PRO A 24 5.47 -6.59 18.57
CA PRO A 24 6.83 -7.13 18.47
C PRO A 24 7.74 -6.18 17.70
N PHE A 25 8.88 -5.84 18.29
CA PHE A 25 10.00 -5.17 17.65
C PHE A 25 11.32 -5.49 18.33
N SER A 26 12.42 -5.24 17.65
CA SER A 26 13.78 -5.56 18.08
C SER A 26 14.65 -4.29 18.19
N PRO A 27 15.82 -4.35 18.82
CA PRO A 27 16.80 -3.26 18.78
C PRO A 27 17.21 -2.86 17.36
N ARG A 28 17.22 -3.81 16.41
CA ARG A 28 17.52 -3.55 15.00
C ARG A 28 16.49 -2.66 14.33
N ASP A 29 15.24 -2.73 14.73
CA ASP A 29 14.20 -1.85 14.19
C ASP A 29 14.42 -0.40 14.65
N ALA A 30 14.91 -0.21 15.88
CA ALA A 30 15.30 1.11 16.35
C ALA A 30 16.56 1.64 15.66
N GLU A 31 17.55 0.79 15.40
CA GLU A 31 18.73 1.16 14.60
C GLU A 31 18.33 1.62 13.20
N ARG A 32 17.40 0.90 12.54
CA ARG A 32 16.85 1.29 11.22
C ARG A 32 16.09 2.62 11.28
N ALA A 33 15.27 2.82 12.31
CA ALA A 33 14.54 4.06 12.51
C ALA A 33 15.47 5.26 12.67
N VAL A 34 16.58 5.10 13.42
CA VAL A 34 17.60 6.13 13.56
C VAL A 34 18.41 6.32 12.25
N ALA A 35 18.75 5.24 11.56
CA ALA A 35 19.42 5.29 10.26
C ALA A 35 18.61 6.07 9.21
N ALA A 36 17.29 5.89 9.20
CA ALA A 36 16.39 6.66 8.36
C ALA A 36 16.45 8.16 8.66
N LEU A 37 16.45 8.55 9.95
CA LEU A 37 16.57 9.95 10.38
C LEU A 37 17.95 10.57 10.11
N LEU A 38 18.98 9.77 9.88
CA LEU A 38 20.28 10.24 9.40
C LEU A 38 20.28 10.52 7.90
N THR A 39 19.30 9.99 7.16
CA THR A 39 19.20 10.05 5.70
C THR A 39 18.26 11.16 5.24
N THR A 40 17.12 11.32 5.90
CA THR A 40 16.07 12.28 5.53
C THR A 40 15.47 12.95 6.75
N ASP A 41 14.92 14.14 6.58
CA ASP A 41 14.11 14.84 7.58
C ASP A 41 12.60 14.77 7.27
N ASP A 42 12.21 14.19 6.15
CA ASP A 42 10.80 13.97 5.79
C ASP A 42 10.22 12.77 6.54
N LEU A 43 9.06 12.96 7.19
CA LEU A 43 8.41 11.94 8.00
C LEU A 43 8.11 10.66 7.22
N TRP A 44 7.47 10.80 6.06
CA TRP A 44 7.02 9.63 5.30
C TRP A 44 8.18 8.89 4.66
N GLU A 45 9.18 9.64 4.21
CA GLU A 45 10.41 9.04 3.71
C GLU A 45 11.18 8.30 4.81
N ALA A 46 11.23 8.84 6.03
CA ALA A 46 11.82 8.17 7.18
C ALA A 46 11.06 6.88 7.54
N VAL A 47 9.74 6.89 7.48
CA VAL A 47 8.91 5.68 7.65
C VAL A 47 9.27 4.63 6.61
N ARG A 48 9.31 4.99 5.34
CA ARG A 48 9.66 4.11 4.23
C ARG A 48 11.04 3.48 4.40
N LEU A 49 12.05 4.27 4.72
CA LEU A 49 13.44 3.83 4.88
C LEU A 49 13.67 2.96 6.14
N SER A 50 12.86 3.12 7.17
CA SER A 50 13.03 2.36 8.42
C SER A 50 12.59 0.91 8.31
N HIS A 51 11.69 0.58 7.38
CA HIS A 51 11.11 -0.76 7.22
C HIS A 51 10.59 -1.34 8.55
N ALA A 52 9.95 -0.51 9.37
CA ALA A 52 9.44 -0.88 10.69
C ALA A 52 7.97 -0.45 10.84
N PRO A 53 7.18 -1.13 11.70
CA PRO A 53 5.78 -0.80 11.88
C PRO A 53 5.57 0.64 12.32
N MET A 54 4.61 1.35 11.72
CA MET A 54 4.30 2.75 12.00
C MET A 54 4.05 3.01 13.50
N ARG A 55 3.28 2.14 14.16
CA ARG A 55 2.99 2.27 15.61
C ARG A 55 4.26 2.27 16.45
N PHE A 56 5.24 1.43 16.10
CA PHE A 56 6.54 1.41 16.76
C PHE A 56 7.32 2.69 16.47
N LEU A 57 7.38 3.13 15.22
CA LEU A 57 8.08 4.36 14.83
C LEU A 57 7.53 5.58 15.56
N CYS A 58 6.20 5.74 15.61
CA CYS A 58 5.55 6.81 16.36
C CYS A 58 5.92 6.76 17.83
N ALA A 59 5.86 5.59 18.47
CA ALA A 59 6.20 5.44 19.88
C ALA A 59 7.67 5.78 20.13
N LEU A 60 8.60 5.25 19.33
CA LEU A 60 10.03 5.50 19.46
C LEU A 60 10.36 6.99 19.24
N TRP A 61 9.91 7.56 18.15
CA TRP A 61 10.21 8.97 17.80
C TRP A 61 9.60 9.95 18.81
N ASN A 62 8.38 9.69 19.32
CA ASN A 62 7.80 10.47 20.40
C ASN A 62 8.66 10.41 21.69
N GLN A 63 9.20 9.25 22.04
CA GLN A 63 10.13 9.16 23.18
C GLN A 63 11.44 9.92 22.89
N MET A 64 11.97 9.83 21.68
CA MET A 64 13.16 10.60 21.28
C MET A 64 12.92 12.12 21.36
N VAL A 65 11.72 12.58 21.00
CA VAL A 65 11.35 14.01 21.14
C VAL A 65 11.27 14.40 22.62
N LYS A 66 10.60 13.60 23.48
CA LYS A 66 10.50 13.86 24.92
C LYS A 66 11.87 13.94 25.59
N GLU A 67 12.83 13.16 25.09
CA GLU A 67 14.21 13.10 25.61
C GLU A 67 15.16 14.11 24.95
N GLY A 68 14.66 14.98 24.07
CA GLY A 68 15.46 15.99 23.38
C GLY A 68 16.46 15.44 22.36
N LEU A 69 16.24 14.25 21.84
CA LEU A 69 17.09 13.59 20.84
C LEU A 69 16.62 13.84 19.42
N LEU A 70 15.35 14.24 19.26
CA LEU A 70 14.69 14.49 18.00
C LEU A 70 13.82 15.74 18.11
N THR A 71 13.72 16.52 17.04
CA THR A 71 12.71 17.55 16.89
C THR A 71 11.72 17.12 15.82
N ALA A 72 10.43 17.38 16.06
CA ALA A 72 9.34 17.11 15.12
C ALA A 72 8.54 18.40 14.90
N THR A 73 8.54 18.93 13.69
CA THR A 73 7.83 20.17 13.34
C THR A 73 7.41 20.11 11.88
N ASP A 74 6.13 20.36 11.59
CA ASP A 74 5.58 20.45 10.24
C ASP A 74 5.94 19.25 9.33
N GLY A 75 5.81 18.04 9.87
CA GLY A 75 6.13 16.79 9.14
C GLY A 75 7.63 16.54 8.95
N ARG A 76 8.49 17.35 9.56
CA ARG A 76 9.95 17.18 9.53
C ARG A 76 10.46 16.62 10.85
N LEU A 77 11.34 15.63 10.74
CA LEU A 77 11.99 14.94 11.84
C LEU A 77 13.50 15.17 11.78
N ARG A 78 14.07 15.84 12.79
CA ARG A 78 15.51 16.13 12.79
C ARG A 78 16.16 15.67 14.07
N LEU A 79 17.17 14.82 13.95
CA LEU A 79 18.02 14.48 15.08
C LEU A 79 18.72 15.74 15.63
N THR A 80 18.66 15.91 16.94
CA THR A 80 19.46 16.91 17.64
C THR A 80 20.94 16.51 17.63
N ASP A 81 21.84 17.39 18.06
CA ASP A 81 23.26 17.05 18.21
C ASP A 81 23.44 15.85 19.14
N THR A 82 22.72 15.81 20.24
CA THR A 82 22.74 14.66 21.18
C THR A 82 22.20 13.39 20.51
N GLY A 83 21.13 13.47 19.71
CA GLY A 83 20.63 12.35 18.93
C GLY A 83 21.65 11.83 17.92
N ARG A 84 22.36 12.70 17.24
CA ARG A 84 23.48 12.34 16.33
C ARG A 84 24.66 11.72 17.05
N GLU A 85 25.03 12.23 18.23
CA GLU A 85 26.09 11.64 19.06
C GLU A 85 25.76 10.21 19.49
N ILE A 86 24.49 9.92 19.84
CA ILE A 86 24.03 8.56 20.15
C ILE A 86 24.16 7.67 18.92
N ALA A 87 23.67 8.10 17.76
CA ALA A 87 23.78 7.34 16.53
C ALA A 87 25.23 7.00 16.18
N LEU A 88 26.14 8.00 16.29
CA LEU A 88 27.57 7.82 16.06
C LEU A 88 28.19 6.83 17.07
N ALA A 89 27.88 6.96 18.38
CA ALA A 89 28.40 6.09 19.42
C ALA A 89 27.95 4.64 19.26
N LEU A 90 26.73 4.42 18.71
CA LEU A 90 26.20 3.10 18.37
C LEU A 90 26.75 2.55 17.05
N GLY A 91 27.45 3.37 16.25
CA GLY A 91 27.94 2.99 14.93
C GLY A 91 26.83 2.90 13.87
N ILE A 92 25.70 3.59 14.10
CA ILE A 92 24.60 3.63 13.15
C ILE A 92 24.99 4.55 11.97
N SER A 93 24.93 3.99 10.77
CA SER A 93 25.15 4.71 9.52
C SER A 93 23.81 5.09 8.88
N PRO A 94 23.77 6.13 7.99
CA PRO A 94 22.60 6.44 7.20
C PRO A 94 22.04 5.21 6.48
N ALA A 95 20.73 5.17 6.30
CA ALA A 95 20.07 4.11 5.55
C ALA A 95 20.64 4.06 4.12
N ARG A 96 20.83 2.85 3.62
CA ARG A 96 21.31 2.62 2.26
C ARG A 96 20.17 2.07 1.42
N GLU A 97 19.99 2.62 0.27
CA GLU A 97 18.99 2.18 -0.69
C GLU A 97 19.64 2.00 -2.06
N ALA A 98 19.23 0.94 -2.74
CA ALA A 98 19.61 0.67 -4.12
C ALA A 98 18.31 0.35 -4.87
N VAL A 99 17.46 1.38 -5.04
CA VAL A 99 16.21 1.28 -5.77
C VAL A 99 16.48 1.48 -7.25
N CYS A 100 15.83 0.66 -8.08
CA CYS A 100 15.90 0.82 -9.52
C CYS A 100 15.12 2.09 -9.94
N ASP A 101 15.77 3.01 -10.66
CA ASP A 101 15.18 4.27 -11.13
C ASP A 101 13.97 4.07 -12.07
N VAL A 102 13.86 2.89 -12.69
CA VAL A 102 12.78 2.58 -13.63
C VAL A 102 11.52 2.09 -12.91
N CYS A 103 11.67 1.13 -12.00
CA CYS A 103 10.53 0.49 -11.33
C CYS A 103 10.33 0.97 -9.88
N GLU A 104 11.26 1.77 -9.35
CA GLU A 104 11.21 2.30 -7.99
C GLU A 104 10.89 1.22 -6.93
N GLY A 105 11.52 0.07 -7.08
CA GLY A 105 11.34 -1.08 -6.19
C GLY A 105 10.13 -1.98 -6.48
N ARG A 106 9.28 -1.65 -7.46
CA ARG A 106 8.07 -2.42 -7.78
C ARG A 106 8.33 -3.73 -8.54
N GLY A 107 9.53 -3.91 -9.10
CA GLY A 107 9.95 -5.14 -9.79
C GLY A 107 9.40 -5.34 -11.20
N VAL A 108 8.55 -4.44 -11.69
CA VAL A 108 7.98 -4.46 -13.04
C VAL A 108 8.02 -3.08 -13.68
N ASP A 109 8.20 -3.02 -15.01
CA ASP A 109 8.07 -1.78 -15.79
C ASP A 109 6.80 -1.85 -16.64
N PHE A 110 5.69 -1.38 -16.11
CA PHE A 110 4.41 -1.33 -16.81
C PHE A 110 4.42 -0.43 -18.04
N ARG A 111 5.26 0.60 -18.09
CA ARG A 111 5.38 1.52 -19.24
C ARG A 111 5.90 0.82 -20.49
N LYS A 112 6.70 -0.23 -20.29
CA LYS A 112 7.21 -1.07 -21.35
C LYS A 112 6.15 -1.94 -22.00
N LEU A 113 5.18 -2.39 -21.18
CA LEU A 113 4.11 -3.30 -21.60
C LEU A 113 2.85 -2.55 -22.07
N PHE A 114 2.48 -1.48 -21.35
CA PHE A 114 1.17 -0.82 -21.47
C PHE A 114 1.29 0.71 -21.50
N ARG A 115 2.19 1.25 -22.32
CA ARG A 115 2.47 2.70 -22.32
C ARG A 115 1.21 3.54 -22.51
N GLU A 116 0.41 3.25 -23.53
CA GLU A 116 -0.80 4.02 -23.85
C GLU A 116 -1.85 3.91 -22.73
N ALA A 117 -2.05 2.70 -22.20
CA ALA A 117 -2.94 2.48 -21.06
C ALA A 117 -2.46 3.24 -19.80
N ALA A 118 -1.15 3.28 -19.58
CA ALA A 118 -0.58 4.00 -18.45
C ALA A 118 -0.78 5.51 -18.55
N GLU A 119 -0.55 6.09 -19.72
CA GLU A 119 -0.77 7.54 -19.98
C GLU A 119 -2.25 7.92 -19.76
N LYS A 120 -3.17 7.12 -20.29
CA LYS A 120 -4.62 7.31 -20.08
C LYS A 120 -5.01 7.16 -18.62
N PHE A 121 -4.54 6.12 -17.95
CA PHE A 121 -4.84 5.87 -16.54
C PHE A 121 -4.41 7.03 -15.65
N ILE A 122 -3.19 7.53 -15.80
CA ILE A 122 -2.68 8.68 -15.03
C ILE A 122 -3.56 9.91 -15.24
N ALA A 123 -3.99 10.18 -16.49
CA ALA A 123 -4.89 11.30 -16.79
C ALA A 123 -6.29 11.12 -16.14
N ILE A 124 -6.82 9.90 -16.13
CA ILE A 124 -8.09 9.56 -15.49
C ILE A 124 -8.04 9.79 -13.99
N CYS A 125 -6.96 9.37 -13.33
CA CYS A 125 -6.78 9.49 -11.88
C CYS A 125 -6.79 10.94 -11.37
N GLN A 126 -6.53 11.94 -12.23
CA GLN A 126 -6.61 13.36 -11.85
C GLN A 126 -8.03 13.79 -11.43
N ASN A 127 -9.06 13.04 -11.87
CA ASN A 127 -10.47 13.31 -11.56
C ASN A 127 -11.10 12.25 -10.65
N ARG A 128 -10.27 11.36 -10.05
CA ARG A 128 -10.74 10.34 -9.13
C ARG A 128 -11.44 10.97 -7.93
N PRO A 129 -12.57 10.41 -7.44
CA PRO A 129 -13.19 10.84 -6.20
C PRO A 129 -12.21 10.81 -5.03
N GLU A 130 -12.27 11.80 -4.16
CA GLU A 130 -11.45 11.84 -2.95
C GLU A 130 -11.78 10.66 -2.02
N ALA A 131 -10.75 10.12 -1.36
CA ALA A 131 -10.88 9.04 -0.39
C ALA A 131 -11.76 9.49 0.80
N ILE A 132 -12.61 8.59 1.28
CA ILE A 132 -13.45 8.79 2.47
C ILE A 132 -12.98 7.86 3.58
N GLN A 133 -12.65 8.44 4.73
CA GLN A 133 -12.20 7.70 5.91
C GLN A 133 -13.28 6.72 6.43
N ASP A 134 -14.55 7.05 6.30
CA ASP A 134 -15.65 6.17 6.74
C ASP A 134 -15.71 4.84 5.97
N TYR A 135 -15.11 4.78 4.78
CA TYR A 135 -15.00 3.57 3.96
C TYR A 135 -13.60 2.95 4.03
N ASP A 136 -12.73 3.44 4.91
CA ASP A 136 -11.34 2.99 5.05
C ASP A 136 -10.55 3.09 3.72
N GLN A 137 -10.87 4.09 2.91
CA GLN A 137 -10.23 4.33 1.62
C GLN A 137 -8.87 4.99 1.79
N GLY A 138 -7.90 4.54 0.98
CA GLY A 138 -6.56 5.06 1.01
C GLY A 138 -5.77 4.56 -0.21
N TYR A 139 -6.06 5.17 -1.36
CA TYR A 139 -5.50 4.69 -2.61
C TYR A 139 -3.99 4.84 -2.75
N VAL A 140 -3.37 3.87 -3.41
CA VAL A 140 -1.96 3.89 -3.77
C VAL A 140 -1.69 4.83 -4.95
N THR A 141 -0.41 5.08 -5.25
CA THR A 141 -0.03 5.86 -6.44
C THR A 141 -0.40 5.14 -7.73
N GLU A 142 -0.64 5.91 -8.79
CA GLU A 142 -0.97 5.39 -10.13
C GLU A 142 0.09 4.40 -10.62
N ALA A 143 1.36 4.68 -10.34
CA ALA A 143 2.45 3.79 -10.68
C ALA A 143 2.36 2.45 -9.96
N THR A 144 1.88 2.42 -8.72
CA THR A 144 1.68 1.19 -7.95
C THR A 144 0.51 0.39 -8.49
N THR A 145 -0.64 1.02 -8.79
CA THR A 145 -1.78 0.35 -9.42
C THR A 145 -1.37 -0.29 -10.76
N LEU A 146 -0.69 0.47 -11.62
CA LEU A 146 -0.21 -0.04 -12.92
C LEU A 146 0.81 -1.18 -12.77
N ALA A 147 1.68 -1.12 -11.76
CA ALA A 147 2.63 -2.19 -11.49
C ALA A 147 1.92 -3.46 -10.98
N ARG A 148 0.87 -3.34 -10.16
CA ARG A 148 0.02 -4.47 -9.76
C ARG A 148 -0.62 -5.15 -10.98
N ILE A 149 -1.17 -4.40 -11.92
CA ILE A 149 -1.76 -4.95 -13.15
C ILE A 149 -0.68 -5.62 -14.03
N ALA A 150 0.48 -5.00 -14.20
CA ALA A 150 1.59 -5.62 -14.93
C ALA A 150 2.08 -6.92 -14.27
N PHE A 151 2.08 -7.00 -12.94
CA PHE A 151 2.41 -8.21 -12.21
C PHE A 151 1.40 -9.34 -12.44
N VAL A 152 0.09 -9.01 -12.41
CA VAL A 152 -0.98 -9.96 -12.73
C VAL A 152 -0.86 -10.47 -14.17
N TRP A 153 -0.57 -9.58 -15.12
CA TRP A 153 -0.31 -9.94 -16.51
C TRP A 153 0.90 -10.89 -16.65
N GLN A 154 1.99 -10.57 -15.97
CA GLN A 154 3.21 -11.38 -15.99
C GLN A 154 2.98 -12.82 -15.47
N ARG A 155 2.01 -12.99 -14.58
CA ARG A 155 1.60 -14.29 -14.04
C ARG A 155 0.68 -15.06 -14.97
N GLY A 156 0.16 -14.45 -16.05
CA GLY A 156 -0.80 -15.06 -16.98
C GLY A 156 -2.24 -14.98 -16.50
N ASP A 157 -2.52 -14.15 -15.50
CA ASP A 157 -3.83 -14.08 -14.84
C ASP A 157 -4.64 -12.83 -15.24
N LEU A 158 -4.22 -12.13 -16.32
CA LEU A 158 -4.92 -10.96 -16.86
C LEU A 158 -5.49 -11.24 -18.26
N GLU A 159 -4.67 -11.73 -19.19
CA GLU A 159 -5.01 -11.85 -20.61
C GLU A 159 -6.08 -12.92 -20.85
N GLY A 160 -7.19 -12.52 -21.48
CA GLY A 160 -8.34 -13.39 -21.76
C GLY A 160 -9.14 -13.81 -20.51
N LYS A 161 -8.84 -13.26 -19.34
CA LYS A 161 -9.46 -13.62 -18.06
C LYS A 161 -10.72 -12.81 -17.76
N GLU A 162 -11.62 -13.41 -17.01
CA GLU A 162 -12.74 -12.74 -16.36
C GLU A 162 -12.28 -12.35 -14.94
N ILE A 163 -12.24 -11.05 -14.67
CA ILE A 163 -11.65 -10.47 -13.47
C ILE A 163 -12.72 -9.81 -12.63
N ILE A 164 -12.65 -9.99 -11.31
CA ILE A 164 -13.45 -9.24 -10.35
C ILE A 164 -12.51 -8.44 -9.43
N VAL A 165 -12.84 -7.17 -9.21
CA VAL A 165 -12.15 -6.26 -8.29
C VAL A 165 -13.09 -5.96 -7.12
N LEU A 166 -12.62 -6.17 -5.90
CA LEU A 166 -13.39 -6.01 -4.67
C LEU A 166 -12.85 -4.83 -3.87
N GLY A 167 -13.64 -3.74 -3.80
CA GLY A 167 -13.13 -2.44 -3.36
C GLY A 167 -12.16 -1.88 -4.41
N ASP A 168 -12.48 -0.76 -5.02
CA ASP A 168 -11.70 -0.30 -6.18
C ASP A 168 -11.38 1.20 -6.12
N ASP A 169 -11.08 1.71 -4.95
CA ASP A 169 -10.59 3.08 -4.78
C ASP A 169 -9.22 3.29 -5.46
N ASP A 170 -8.44 2.22 -5.65
CA ASP A 170 -7.21 2.19 -6.45
C ASP A 170 -7.44 2.23 -7.96
N LEU A 171 -8.69 2.10 -8.42
CA LEU A 171 -9.09 2.03 -9.85
C LEU A 171 -8.37 0.90 -10.63
N MET A 172 -8.09 -0.22 -9.95
CA MET A 172 -7.46 -1.39 -10.58
C MET A 172 -8.29 -1.92 -11.77
N SER A 173 -9.62 -1.82 -11.69
CA SER A 173 -10.52 -2.24 -12.76
C SER A 173 -10.31 -1.41 -14.05
N ILE A 174 -10.21 -0.09 -13.92
CA ILE A 174 -9.91 0.81 -15.04
C ILE A 174 -8.53 0.50 -15.62
N ALA A 175 -7.51 0.39 -14.75
CA ALA A 175 -6.16 0.08 -15.20
C ALA A 175 -6.10 -1.26 -15.96
N ALA A 176 -6.78 -2.29 -15.46
CA ALA A 176 -6.88 -3.59 -16.13
C ALA A 176 -7.60 -3.49 -17.48
N ALA A 177 -8.78 -2.84 -17.53
CA ALA A 177 -9.58 -2.72 -18.74
C ALA A 177 -8.87 -1.92 -19.85
N LEU A 178 -8.14 -0.84 -19.50
CA LEU A 178 -7.36 -0.03 -20.44
C LEU A 178 -6.27 -0.81 -21.17
N THR A 179 -5.76 -1.91 -20.58
CA THR A 179 -4.80 -2.77 -21.28
C THR A 179 -5.41 -3.52 -22.47
N GLY A 180 -6.73 -3.64 -22.54
CA GLY A 180 -7.44 -4.48 -23.51
C GLY A 180 -7.21 -5.98 -23.34
N ALA A 181 -6.44 -6.40 -22.31
CA ALA A 181 -6.09 -7.80 -22.11
C ALA A 181 -7.21 -8.66 -21.48
N PRO A 182 -7.98 -8.19 -20.48
CA PRO A 182 -9.05 -8.99 -19.89
C PRO A 182 -10.24 -9.18 -20.84
N LYS A 183 -10.86 -10.35 -20.76
CA LYS A 183 -12.15 -10.60 -21.42
C LYS A 183 -13.28 -9.79 -20.79
N ARG A 184 -13.29 -9.71 -19.48
CA ARG A 184 -14.29 -8.99 -18.67
C ARG A 184 -13.66 -8.51 -17.37
N VAL A 185 -14.07 -7.33 -16.92
CA VAL A 185 -13.73 -6.77 -15.61
C VAL A 185 -15.02 -6.32 -14.93
N LEU A 186 -15.27 -6.82 -13.72
CA LEU A 186 -16.34 -6.37 -12.84
C LEU A 186 -15.71 -5.72 -11.61
N ALA A 187 -16.03 -4.47 -11.33
CA ALA A 187 -15.66 -3.79 -10.09
C ALA A 187 -16.84 -3.78 -9.12
N LEU A 188 -16.61 -4.14 -7.88
CA LEU A 188 -17.57 -4.02 -6.78
C LEU A 188 -17.04 -3.04 -5.74
N ASP A 189 -17.85 -2.05 -5.39
CA ASP A 189 -17.54 -1.11 -4.32
C ASP A 189 -18.82 -0.71 -3.58
N ILE A 190 -18.68 -0.30 -2.32
CA ILE A 190 -19.78 0.26 -1.54
C ILE A 190 -20.01 1.73 -1.86
N ASP A 191 -18.98 2.44 -2.32
CA ASP A 191 -19.01 3.87 -2.64
C ASP A 191 -19.63 4.13 -4.02
N GLU A 192 -20.84 4.65 -4.01
CA GLU A 192 -21.57 4.98 -5.26
C GLU A 192 -20.85 6.00 -6.14
N ARG A 193 -20.02 6.87 -5.54
CA ARG A 193 -19.23 7.86 -6.31
C ARG A 193 -18.17 7.17 -7.18
N LEU A 194 -17.50 6.14 -6.63
CA LEU A 194 -16.54 5.33 -7.36
C LEU A 194 -17.23 4.51 -8.47
N ILE A 195 -18.38 3.90 -8.15
CA ILE A 195 -19.16 3.14 -9.14
C ILE A 195 -19.57 4.02 -10.32
N ASN A 196 -20.09 5.22 -10.05
CA ASN A 196 -20.47 6.15 -11.10
C ASN A 196 -19.26 6.60 -11.92
N PHE A 197 -18.17 6.97 -11.24
CA PHE A 197 -16.92 7.38 -11.89
C PHE A 197 -16.35 6.29 -12.81
N ILE A 198 -16.29 5.03 -12.34
CA ILE A 198 -15.76 3.91 -13.14
C ILE A 198 -16.63 3.68 -14.38
N ASN A 199 -17.97 3.70 -14.25
CA ASN A 199 -18.87 3.51 -15.36
C ASN A 199 -18.82 4.70 -16.36
N GLU A 200 -18.72 5.95 -15.89
CA GLU A 200 -18.51 7.12 -16.74
C GLU A 200 -17.19 7.03 -17.52
N VAL A 201 -16.12 6.58 -16.88
CA VAL A 201 -14.83 6.33 -17.54
C VAL A 201 -14.97 5.21 -18.56
N ALA A 202 -15.66 4.12 -18.23
CA ALA A 202 -15.85 3.01 -19.16
C ALA A 202 -16.59 3.45 -20.43
N GLU A 203 -17.64 4.26 -20.30
CA GLU A 203 -18.38 4.82 -21.44
C GLU A 203 -17.50 5.78 -22.27
N ARG A 204 -16.83 6.74 -21.61
CA ARG A 204 -16.00 7.75 -22.28
C ARG A 204 -14.82 7.16 -23.04
N GLU A 205 -14.15 6.15 -22.45
CA GLU A 205 -12.98 5.50 -23.06
C GLU A 205 -13.36 4.30 -23.95
N GLY A 206 -14.66 3.96 -24.06
CA GLY A 206 -15.14 2.83 -24.88
C GLY A 206 -14.75 1.46 -24.32
N LEU A 207 -14.60 1.32 -22.99
CA LEU A 207 -14.22 0.07 -22.33
C LEU A 207 -15.43 -0.86 -22.17
N THR A 208 -15.84 -1.49 -23.24
CA THR A 208 -17.05 -2.34 -23.27
C THR A 208 -16.96 -3.61 -22.41
N ASN A 209 -15.77 -3.96 -21.96
CA ASN A 209 -15.49 -5.09 -21.09
C ASN A 209 -15.45 -4.73 -19.59
N LEU A 210 -15.65 -3.46 -19.22
CA LEU A 210 -15.64 -2.97 -17.84
C LEU A 210 -17.06 -2.61 -17.38
N GLN A 211 -17.42 -3.06 -16.20
CA GLN A 211 -18.64 -2.70 -15.49
C GLN A 211 -18.33 -2.51 -14.00
N ALA A 212 -18.89 -1.49 -13.38
CA ALA A 212 -18.87 -1.32 -11.94
C ALA A 212 -20.29 -1.43 -11.36
N VAL A 213 -20.42 -2.14 -10.23
CA VAL A 213 -21.69 -2.38 -9.54
C VAL A 213 -21.53 -2.10 -8.07
N ARG A 214 -22.46 -1.33 -7.49
CA ARG A 214 -22.49 -1.08 -6.05
C ARG A 214 -22.83 -2.37 -5.31
N HIS A 215 -21.93 -2.80 -4.41
CA HIS A 215 -22.17 -3.96 -3.56
C HIS A 215 -21.44 -3.80 -2.21
N ASP A 216 -22.13 -4.13 -1.13
CA ASP A 216 -21.54 -4.19 0.20
C ASP A 216 -20.99 -5.60 0.44
N LEU A 217 -19.69 -5.73 0.62
CA LEU A 217 -19.04 -7.02 0.83
C LEU A 217 -19.41 -7.71 2.16
N ARG A 218 -20.13 -7.02 3.06
CA ARG A 218 -20.76 -7.65 4.23
C ARG A 218 -21.94 -8.51 3.83
N GLU A 219 -22.61 -8.17 2.73
CA GLU A 219 -23.72 -8.93 2.17
C GLU A 219 -23.21 -10.14 1.37
N PRO A 220 -24.04 -11.20 1.21
CA PRO A 220 -23.70 -12.34 0.37
C PRO A 220 -23.45 -11.94 -1.09
N ILE A 221 -22.48 -12.58 -1.73
CA ILE A 221 -22.26 -12.42 -3.17
C ILE A 221 -23.47 -12.95 -3.96
N PRO A 222 -24.03 -12.19 -4.91
CA PRO A 222 -25.07 -12.64 -5.82
C PRO A 222 -24.69 -13.93 -6.57
N ASN A 223 -25.66 -14.81 -6.76
CA ASN A 223 -25.43 -16.12 -7.37
C ASN A 223 -24.78 -16.05 -8.77
N GLU A 224 -25.04 -15.00 -9.52
CA GLU A 224 -24.49 -14.77 -10.86
C GLU A 224 -22.97 -14.52 -10.88
N TRP A 225 -22.39 -14.17 -9.73
CA TRP A 225 -20.94 -13.91 -9.59
C TRP A 225 -20.21 -15.06 -8.91
N LEU A 226 -20.94 -16.01 -8.30
CA LEU A 226 -20.34 -17.19 -7.65
C LEU A 226 -19.68 -18.09 -8.69
N GLY A 227 -18.39 -18.39 -8.51
CA GLY A 227 -17.65 -19.27 -9.42
C GLY A 227 -17.52 -18.74 -10.85
N ALA A 228 -17.65 -17.43 -11.08
CA ALA A 228 -17.74 -16.84 -12.42
C ALA A 228 -16.43 -16.23 -12.94
N PHE A 229 -15.41 -16.06 -12.08
CA PHE A 229 -14.19 -15.32 -12.43
C PHE A 229 -12.94 -16.18 -12.36
N ASP A 230 -11.97 -15.85 -13.20
CA ASP A 230 -10.65 -16.48 -13.23
C ASP A 230 -9.71 -15.85 -12.22
N THR A 231 -9.88 -14.54 -11.97
CA THR A 231 -8.98 -13.75 -11.12
C THR A 231 -9.78 -12.79 -10.25
N PHE A 232 -9.44 -12.68 -8.95
CA PHE A 232 -9.89 -11.55 -8.15
C PHE A 232 -8.72 -10.66 -7.74
N LEU A 233 -9.00 -9.35 -7.64
CA LEU A 233 -8.09 -8.34 -7.13
C LEU A 233 -8.75 -7.60 -5.99
N CYS A 234 -8.02 -7.27 -4.93
CA CYS A 234 -8.49 -6.37 -3.89
C CYS A 234 -7.32 -5.70 -3.15
N ASP A 235 -7.61 -4.53 -2.56
CA ASP A 235 -6.79 -3.92 -1.51
C ASP A 235 -7.66 -3.87 -0.24
N PRO A 236 -7.64 -4.94 0.59
CA PRO A 236 -8.57 -5.08 1.69
C PRO A 236 -8.18 -4.13 2.83
N THR A 237 -9.17 -3.78 3.67
CA THR A 237 -8.90 -3.05 4.90
C THR A 237 -7.94 -3.83 5.80
N GLU A 238 -7.13 -3.14 6.60
CA GLU A 238 -6.11 -3.77 7.46
C GLU A 238 -6.69 -4.46 8.71
N SER A 239 -7.99 -4.27 8.98
CA SER A 239 -8.67 -5.01 10.05
C SER A 239 -8.83 -6.48 9.66
N PHE A 240 -8.64 -7.40 10.62
CA PHE A 240 -8.82 -8.84 10.38
C PHE A 240 -10.22 -9.18 9.83
N VAL A 241 -11.26 -8.51 10.31
CA VAL A 241 -12.65 -8.73 9.88
C VAL A 241 -12.84 -8.26 8.44
N GLY A 242 -12.32 -7.08 8.10
CA GLY A 242 -12.37 -6.54 6.74
C GLY A 242 -11.55 -7.39 5.76
N PHE A 243 -10.29 -7.66 6.08
CA PHE A 243 -9.44 -8.56 5.28
C PHE A 243 -10.14 -9.89 4.98
N LYS A 244 -10.70 -10.53 6.02
CA LYS A 244 -11.42 -11.78 5.88
C LYS A 244 -12.62 -11.64 4.93
N ALA A 245 -13.42 -10.58 5.06
CA ALA A 245 -14.58 -10.35 4.20
C ALA A 245 -14.15 -10.24 2.73
N PHE A 246 -13.17 -9.40 2.42
CA PHE A 246 -12.66 -9.22 1.05
C PHE A 246 -12.16 -10.54 0.44
N VAL A 247 -11.28 -11.24 1.14
CA VAL A 247 -10.67 -12.47 0.63
C VAL A 247 -11.70 -13.60 0.50
N GLU A 248 -12.60 -13.79 1.48
CA GLU A 248 -13.66 -14.81 1.39
C GLU A 248 -14.60 -14.54 0.21
N ARG A 249 -15.01 -13.28 -0.01
CA ARG A 249 -15.85 -12.93 -1.16
C ARG A 249 -15.13 -13.15 -2.48
N GLY A 250 -13.83 -12.78 -2.56
CA GLY A 250 -13.00 -13.06 -3.72
C GLY A 250 -12.92 -14.54 -4.04
N LEU A 251 -12.66 -15.39 -3.02
CA LEU A 251 -12.59 -16.85 -3.19
C LEU A 251 -13.91 -17.44 -3.67
N LEU A 252 -15.06 -16.96 -3.18
CA LEU A 252 -16.39 -17.42 -3.62
C LEU A 252 -16.66 -17.08 -5.09
N CYS A 253 -16.09 -16.00 -5.60
CA CYS A 253 -16.24 -15.59 -6.99
C CYS A 253 -15.38 -16.40 -7.98
N LEU A 254 -14.33 -17.11 -7.49
CA LEU A 254 -13.41 -17.85 -8.36
C LEU A 254 -14.01 -19.15 -8.89
N LYS A 255 -13.69 -19.47 -10.15
CA LYS A 255 -14.08 -20.70 -10.85
C LYS A 255 -13.50 -21.99 -10.21
N GLY A 256 -12.51 -21.87 -9.33
CA GLY A 256 -11.88 -23.00 -8.65
C GLY A 256 -10.41 -23.21 -9.02
N VAL A 257 -9.98 -24.45 -9.14
CA VAL A 257 -8.57 -24.79 -9.42
C VAL A 257 -8.08 -24.13 -10.71
N GLY A 258 -6.94 -23.45 -10.64
CA GLY A 258 -6.37 -22.69 -11.76
C GLY A 258 -6.79 -21.22 -11.79
N SER A 259 -7.62 -20.79 -10.85
CA SER A 259 -7.93 -19.37 -10.62
C SER A 259 -6.92 -18.73 -9.66
N ALA A 260 -6.80 -17.39 -9.68
CA ALA A 260 -5.85 -16.65 -8.90
C ALA A 260 -6.51 -15.52 -8.07
N GLY A 261 -5.95 -15.22 -6.90
CA GLY A 261 -6.34 -14.09 -6.08
C GLY A 261 -5.13 -13.24 -5.72
N TYR A 262 -5.28 -11.93 -5.87
CA TYR A 262 -4.24 -10.94 -5.56
C TYR A 262 -4.80 -9.91 -4.58
N PHE A 263 -4.09 -9.69 -3.49
CA PHE A 263 -4.45 -8.66 -2.52
C PHE A 263 -3.21 -7.93 -2.02
N GLY A 264 -3.36 -6.63 -1.78
CA GLY A 264 -2.36 -5.80 -1.14
C GLY A 264 -2.42 -5.97 0.38
N LEU A 265 -1.26 -5.98 1.01
CA LEU A 265 -1.14 -5.83 2.46
C LEU A 265 0.05 -4.93 2.76
N THR A 266 -0.14 -3.99 3.65
CA THR A 266 0.95 -3.21 4.22
C THR A 266 1.30 -3.75 5.61
N HIS A 267 2.52 -3.51 6.05
CA HIS A 267 2.99 -3.91 7.38
C HIS A 267 3.04 -2.68 8.32
N VAL A 268 1.97 -1.95 8.39
CA VAL A 268 1.86 -0.75 9.22
C VAL A 268 1.57 -1.01 10.68
#